data_8917c766534f331a7f71610755c9622b
#
_entry.id   8917c766534f331a7f71610755c9622b
#
_cell.length_a   1.000
_cell.length_b   1.000
_cell.length_c   1.000
_cell.angle_alpha   90.00
_cell.angle_beta   90.00
_cell.angle_gamma   90.00
#
_symmetry.space_group_name_H-M   'P 1'
#
loop_
_entity.id
_entity.type
_entity.pdbx_description
1 polymer ?
#
loop_
_entity_poly.entity_id
_entity_poly.type
_entity_poly.pdbx_seq_one_letter_code
_entity_poly.pdbx_strand_id
1 'polypeptide(L)'
;MLFRSAPPSLKRDKITASAWSQCRIFYDPELFAQGVGLFLQSADRLKQTSTYQYDAVDFVRQYLADLGREAYYNLVDAYRAKDTKQFDYWSERFLQLIKDQNELLSTHECFFVGRWLDMARSKSKQPELQDLYEHNARMLIGTWTETLSPVRDYAHKEWGGLLKDYYLPRWTNYIA
;
A
#
# COMPACT_ATOMS: atom_id res chain seq x y z
N MET A 1 -3.85 -2.18 -6.13
CA MET A 1 -2.88 -2.64 -5.11
C MET A 1 -1.47 -2.47 -5.67
N LEU A 2 -0.92 -1.25 -5.58
CA LEU A 2 0.29 -0.89 -6.31
C LEU A 2 1.55 -0.79 -5.45
N PHE A 3 1.40 -0.38 -4.19
CA PHE A 3 2.54 0.05 -3.38
C PHE A 3 3.29 -1.09 -2.67
N ARG A 4 2.81 -2.30 -2.72
CA ARG A 4 3.15 -3.38 -1.81
C ARG A 4 3.77 -4.62 -2.41
N SER A 5 3.72 -4.76 -3.68
CA SER A 5 4.05 -6.05 -4.24
C SER A 5 5.45 -6.08 -4.73
N ALA A 6 6.17 -6.98 -4.84
CA ALA A 6 7.48 -7.11 -5.46
C ALA A 6 8.52 -6.05 -5.05
N PRO A 7 9.79 -6.35 -5.08
CA PRO A 7 10.83 -5.35 -4.96
C PRO A 7 10.60 -4.20 -5.95
N PRO A 8 10.90 -2.95 -5.59
CA PRO A 8 10.81 -1.82 -6.50
C PRO A 8 11.46 -2.13 -7.86
N SER A 9 10.82 -1.72 -8.93
CA SER A 9 11.29 -1.97 -10.29
C SER A 9 10.79 -0.86 -11.22
N LEU A 10 11.59 -0.43 -12.18
CA LEU A 10 11.20 0.48 -13.26
C LEU A 10 10.77 -0.28 -14.51
N LYS A 11 10.18 -1.45 -14.37
CA LYS A 11 9.59 -2.24 -15.46
C LYS A 11 8.07 -2.29 -15.30
N ARG A 12 7.35 -1.77 -16.28
CA ARG A 12 5.87 -1.68 -16.26
C ARG A 12 5.16 -3.00 -15.94
N ASP A 13 5.70 -4.11 -16.41
CA ASP A 13 5.17 -5.46 -16.26
C ASP A 13 5.51 -6.12 -14.92
N LYS A 14 6.28 -5.44 -14.06
CA LYS A 14 6.75 -6.01 -12.78
C LYS A 14 6.01 -5.46 -11.56
N ILE A 15 5.17 -4.46 -11.73
CA ILE A 15 4.32 -3.96 -10.65
C ILE A 15 3.01 -4.77 -10.63
N THR A 16 2.95 -5.75 -9.77
CA THR A 16 1.81 -6.65 -9.65
C THR A 16 1.40 -6.81 -8.19
N ALA A 17 0.16 -7.23 -7.95
CA ALA A 17 -0.33 -7.51 -6.61
C ALA A 17 0.35 -8.73 -5.97
N SER A 18 0.98 -9.57 -6.76
CA SER A 18 1.79 -10.72 -6.30
C SER A 18 2.80 -11.10 -7.39
N ALA A 19 3.76 -11.94 -7.05
CA ALA A 19 4.74 -12.46 -8.00
C ALA A 19 4.10 -13.24 -9.17
N TRP A 20 2.87 -13.68 -9.01
CA TRP A 20 2.12 -14.46 -10.00
C TRP A 20 0.94 -13.73 -10.62
N SER A 21 0.61 -12.53 -10.13
CA SER A 21 -0.48 -11.71 -10.68
C SER A 21 -0.06 -11.05 -11.99
N GLN A 22 -1.04 -10.83 -12.86
CA GLN A 22 -0.86 -9.98 -14.03
C GLN A 22 -1.04 -8.50 -13.66
N CYS A 23 -0.34 -7.60 -14.36
CA CYS A 23 -0.55 -6.14 -14.28
C CYS A 23 -1.86 -5.71 -14.96
N ARG A 24 -2.94 -6.44 -14.76
CA ARG A 24 -4.23 -6.17 -15.40
C ARG A 24 -5.27 -5.80 -14.36
N ILE A 25 -6.03 -4.76 -14.64
CA ILE A 25 -7.28 -4.43 -13.95
C ILE A 25 -8.45 -4.88 -14.81
N PHE A 26 -9.55 -5.26 -14.15
CA PHE A 26 -10.74 -5.79 -14.80
C PHE A 26 -11.95 -4.86 -14.67
N TYR A 27 -11.70 -3.60 -14.33
CA TYR A 27 -12.70 -2.54 -14.20
C TYR A 27 -12.17 -1.25 -14.83
N ASP A 28 -13.07 -0.31 -15.08
CA ASP A 28 -12.75 1.04 -15.54
C ASP A 28 -12.39 1.93 -14.33
N PRO A 29 -11.14 2.43 -14.21
CA PRO A 29 -10.72 3.27 -13.09
C PRO A 29 -11.45 4.60 -13.01
N GLU A 30 -11.87 5.18 -14.16
CA GLU A 30 -12.59 6.46 -14.19
C GLU A 30 -14.01 6.27 -13.65
N LEU A 31 -14.70 5.22 -14.06
CA LEU A 31 -16.02 4.86 -13.52
C LEU A 31 -15.92 4.53 -12.02
N PHE A 32 -14.87 3.84 -11.60
CA PHE A 32 -14.64 3.57 -10.18
C PHE A 32 -14.44 4.86 -9.38
N ALA A 33 -13.60 5.77 -9.88
CA ALA A 33 -13.37 7.08 -9.26
C ALA A 33 -14.66 7.90 -9.13
N GLN A 34 -15.50 7.91 -10.17
CA GLN A 34 -16.83 8.55 -10.14
C GLN A 34 -17.72 7.91 -9.05
N GLY A 35 -17.75 6.58 -8.97
CA GLY A 35 -18.49 5.84 -7.95
C GLY A 35 -18.03 6.18 -6.53
N VAL A 36 -16.72 6.25 -6.30
CA VAL A 36 -16.14 6.70 -5.02
C VAL A 36 -16.58 8.13 -4.70
N GLY A 37 -16.53 9.05 -5.67
CA GLY A 37 -16.98 10.42 -5.50
C GLY A 37 -18.46 10.51 -5.09
N LEU A 38 -19.34 9.75 -5.74
CA LEU A 38 -20.76 9.66 -5.38
C LEU A 38 -20.97 9.08 -3.98
N PHE A 39 -20.24 8.02 -3.63
CA PHE A 39 -20.30 7.44 -2.29
C PHE A 39 -19.93 8.46 -1.20
N LEU A 40 -18.84 9.22 -1.42
CA LEU A 40 -18.37 10.22 -0.47
C LEU A 40 -19.34 11.41 -0.30
N GLN A 41 -20.20 11.72 -1.27
CA GLN A 41 -21.25 12.73 -1.13
C GLN A 41 -22.28 12.38 -0.03
N SER A 42 -22.36 11.10 0.37
CA SER A 42 -23.20 10.69 1.48
C SER A 42 -22.58 10.90 2.88
N ALA A 43 -21.33 11.41 2.94
CA ALA A 43 -20.57 11.55 4.17
C ALA A 43 -21.28 12.36 5.26
N ASP A 44 -21.97 13.46 4.91
CA ASP A 44 -22.67 14.31 5.89
C ASP A 44 -23.71 13.54 6.69
N ARG A 45 -24.34 12.54 6.07
CA ARG A 45 -25.38 11.72 6.69
C ARG A 45 -24.82 10.47 7.36
N LEU A 46 -23.71 9.90 6.84
CA LEU A 46 -23.27 8.55 7.18
C LEU A 46 -21.91 8.49 7.90
N LYS A 47 -21.18 9.60 8.01
CA LYS A 47 -19.82 9.64 8.60
C LYS A 47 -19.71 9.10 10.04
N GLN A 48 -20.82 9.00 10.77
CA GLN A 48 -20.85 8.41 12.12
C GLN A 48 -21.17 6.89 12.11
N THR A 49 -21.42 6.31 10.96
CA THR A 49 -21.72 4.89 10.81
C THR A 49 -20.44 4.10 10.58
N SER A 50 -20.15 3.09 11.39
CA SER A 50 -18.90 2.33 11.35
C SER A 50 -18.69 1.61 10.00
N THR A 51 -19.75 1.06 9.42
CA THR A 51 -19.68 0.43 8.09
C THR A 51 -19.34 1.44 7.00
N TYR A 52 -19.92 2.64 7.05
CA TYR A 52 -19.56 3.71 6.11
C TYR A 52 -18.09 4.12 6.25
N GLN A 53 -17.59 4.27 7.47
CA GLN A 53 -16.18 4.61 7.71
C GLN A 53 -15.23 3.55 7.15
N TYR A 54 -15.54 2.27 7.35
CA TYR A 54 -14.79 1.17 6.80
C TYR A 54 -14.77 1.21 5.26
N ASP A 55 -15.95 1.29 4.64
CA ASP A 55 -16.11 1.30 3.19
C ASP A 55 -15.46 2.54 2.55
N ALA A 56 -15.55 3.71 3.21
CA ALA A 56 -14.88 4.92 2.75
C ALA A 56 -13.36 4.74 2.68
N VAL A 57 -12.75 4.17 3.72
CA VAL A 57 -11.32 3.87 3.71
C VAL A 57 -10.97 2.85 2.61
N ASP A 58 -11.76 1.80 2.46
CA ASP A 58 -11.48 0.74 1.48
C ASP A 58 -11.60 1.23 0.03
N PHE A 59 -12.63 1.99 -0.29
CA PHE A 59 -12.83 2.53 -1.64
C PHE A 59 -11.80 3.61 -1.97
N VAL A 60 -11.53 4.55 -1.06
CA VAL A 60 -10.52 5.59 -1.30
C VAL A 60 -9.12 4.99 -1.39
N ARG A 61 -8.80 3.95 -0.62
CA ARG A 61 -7.57 3.19 -0.73
C ARG A 61 -7.37 2.64 -2.14
N GLN A 62 -8.41 2.04 -2.72
CA GLN A 62 -8.33 1.51 -4.09
C GLN A 62 -8.17 2.64 -5.12
N TYR A 63 -8.87 3.75 -4.94
CA TYR A 63 -8.71 4.93 -5.79
C TYR A 63 -7.28 5.50 -5.74
N LEU A 64 -6.69 5.65 -4.56
CA LEU A 64 -5.29 6.07 -4.42
C LEU A 64 -4.32 5.08 -5.07
N ALA A 65 -4.62 3.78 -5.01
CA ALA A 65 -3.81 2.76 -5.69
C ALA A 65 -3.90 2.89 -7.22
N ASP A 66 -5.03 3.29 -7.78
CA ASP A 66 -5.18 3.54 -9.21
C ASP A 66 -4.38 4.78 -9.65
N LEU A 67 -4.45 5.87 -8.88
CA LEU A 67 -3.61 7.05 -9.10
C LEU A 67 -2.11 6.73 -8.98
N GLY A 68 -1.74 5.89 -8.00
CA GLY A 68 -0.37 5.44 -7.83
C GLY A 68 0.15 4.63 -9.02
N ARG A 69 -0.71 3.83 -9.65
CA ARG A 69 -0.36 3.10 -10.87
C ARG A 69 -0.10 4.04 -12.04
N GLU A 70 -0.93 5.06 -12.20
CA GLU A 70 -0.74 6.07 -13.23
C GLU A 70 0.59 6.83 -13.01
N ALA A 71 0.82 7.32 -11.79
CA ALA A 71 2.07 8.00 -11.43
C ALA A 71 3.29 7.11 -11.70
N TYR A 72 3.21 5.82 -11.35
CA TYR A 72 4.29 4.87 -11.61
C TYR A 72 4.53 4.67 -13.12
N TYR A 73 3.50 4.55 -13.94
CA TYR A 73 3.68 4.39 -15.38
C TYR A 73 4.36 5.61 -16.01
N ASN A 74 3.95 6.80 -15.61
CA ASN A 74 4.57 8.04 -16.07
C ASN A 74 6.03 8.16 -15.59
N LEU A 75 6.33 7.73 -14.36
CA LEU A 75 7.70 7.65 -13.82
C LEU A 75 8.57 6.72 -14.66
N VAL A 76 8.08 5.53 -15.01
CA VAL A 76 8.82 4.57 -15.85
C VAL A 76 9.04 5.11 -17.25
N ASP A 77 8.06 5.78 -17.83
CA ASP A 77 8.18 6.36 -19.18
C ASP A 77 9.19 7.52 -19.18
N ALA A 78 9.16 8.39 -18.18
CA ALA A 78 10.15 9.45 -18.00
C ALA A 78 11.57 8.90 -17.85
N TYR A 79 11.74 7.83 -17.04
CA TYR A 79 13.03 7.13 -16.90
C TYR A 79 13.55 6.60 -18.23
N ARG A 80 12.68 5.94 -19.02
CA ARG A 80 13.04 5.39 -20.33
C ARG A 80 13.39 6.48 -21.35
N ALA A 81 12.69 7.61 -21.28
CA ALA A 81 12.95 8.78 -22.12
C ALA A 81 14.19 9.57 -21.68
N LYS A 82 14.78 9.23 -20.52
CA LYS A 82 15.85 9.98 -19.86
C LYS A 82 15.46 11.44 -19.59
N ASP A 83 14.19 11.69 -19.36
CA ASP A 83 13.64 12.99 -18.96
C ASP A 83 13.71 13.12 -17.45
N THR A 84 14.82 13.67 -16.95
CA THR A 84 15.06 13.83 -15.51
C THR A 84 14.02 14.70 -14.84
N LYS A 85 13.54 15.74 -15.51
CA LYS A 85 12.54 16.68 -14.97
C LYS A 85 11.20 16.00 -14.74
N GLN A 86 10.73 15.21 -15.71
CA GLN A 86 9.51 14.43 -15.55
C GLN A 86 9.70 13.27 -14.59
N PHE A 87 10.88 12.65 -14.57
CA PHE A 87 11.19 11.60 -13.60
C PHE A 87 11.11 12.10 -12.16
N ASP A 88 11.70 13.25 -11.85
CA ASP A 88 11.64 13.86 -10.52
C ASP A 88 10.19 14.18 -10.13
N TYR A 89 9.44 14.82 -11.02
CA TYR A 89 8.02 15.17 -10.79
C TYR A 89 7.17 13.93 -10.46
N TRP A 90 7.27 12.89 -11.27
CA TRP A 90 6.47 11.68 -11.08
C TRP A 90 6.95 10.83 -9.90
N SER A 91 8.24 10.87 -9.57
CA SER A 91 8.81 10.26 -8.37
C SER A 91 8.22 10.88 -7.10
N GLU A 92 8.24 12.20 -7.00
CA GLU A 92 7.64 12.92 -5.87
C GLU A 92 6.15 12.61 -5.76
N ARG A 93 5.42 12.63 -6.87
CA ARG A 93 3.99 12.34 -6.89
C ARG A 93 3.69 10.92 -6.43
N PHE A 94 4.45 9.94 -6.90
CA PHE A 94 4.30 8.54 -6.50
C PHE A 94 4.58 8.33 -5.00
N LEU A 95 5.67 8.89 -4.49
CA LEU A 95 6.02 8.80 -3.07
C LEU A 95 4.99 9.52 -2.18
N GLN A 96 4.43 10.65 -2.65
CA GLN A 96 3.37 11.34 -1.92
C GLN A 96 2.10 10.49 -1.82
N LEU A 97 1.70 9.82 -2.90
CA LEU A 97 0.54 8.92 -2.87
C LEU A 97 0.71 7.75 -1.88
N ILE A 98 1.94 7.24 -1.68
CA ILE A 98 2.21 6.25 -0.61
C ILE A 98 1.96 6.85 0.78
N LYS A 99 2.37 8.11 1.00
CA LYS A 99 2.13 8.81 2.26
C LYS A 99 0.65 9.06 2.49
N ASP A 100 -0.06 9.57 1.48
CA ASP A 100 -1.50 9.85 1.54
C ASP A 100 -2.29 8.56 1.86
N GLN A 101 -1.91 7.45 1.22
CA GLN A 101 -2.53 6.15 1.49
C GLN A 101 -2.22 5.65 2.90
N ASN A 102 -1.00 5.87 3.40
CA ASN A 102 -0.67 5.55 4.78
C ASN A 102 -1.51 6.35 5.78
N GLU A 103 -1.70 7.64 5.55
CA GLU A 103 -2.53 8.49 6.38
C GLU A 103 -3.97 8.01 6.39
N LEU A 104 -4.55 7.78 5.20
CA LEU A 104 -5.91 7.24 5.08
C LEU A 104 -6.09 5.93 5.85
N LEU A 105 -5.22 4.96 5.64
CA LEU A 105 -5.32 3.64 6.28
C LEU A 105 -5.11 3.70 7.80
N SER A 106 -4.40 4.72 8.29
CA SER A 106 -4.20 4.94 9.72
C SER A 106 -5.42 5.53 10.41
N THR A 107 -6.43 5.97 9.66
CA THR A 107 -7.68 6.52 10.24
C THR A 107 -8.64 5.46 10.75
N HIS A 108 -8.46 4.20 10.37
CA HIS A 108 -9.37 3.12 10.75
C HIS A 108 -8.60 1.89 11.25
N GLU A 109 -8.96 1.40 12.43
CA GLU A 109 -8.23 0.34 13.14
C GLU A 109 -8.06 -0.96 12.33
N CYS A 110 -9.01 -1.32 11.48
CA CYS A 110 -8.95 -2.53 10.66
C CYS A 110 -7.85 -2.48 9.58
N PHE A 111 -7.38 -1.28 9.24
CA PHE A 111 -6.34 -1.05 8.24
C PHE A 111 -5.00 -0.61 8.86
N PHE A 112 -4.87 -0.65 10.18
CA PHE A 112 -3.66 -0.23 10.89
C PHE A 112 -2.87 -1.44 11.40
N VAL A 113 -1.59 -1.52 11.04
CA VAL A 113 -0.73 -2.67 11.36
C VAL A 113 -0.54 -2.88 12.86
N GLY A 114 -0.52 -1.80 13.65
CA GLY A 114 -0.32 -1.85 15.09
C GLY A 114 -1.31 -2.77 15.79
N ARG A 115 -2.58 -2.73 15.42
CA ARG A 115 -3.61 -3.63 15.95
C ARG A 115 -3.24 -5.11 15.81
N TRP A 116 -2.74 -5.50 14.65
CA TRP A 116 -2.36 -6.88 14.37
C TRP A 116 -1.13 -7.32 15.14
N LEU A 117 -0.18 -6.41 15.33
CA LEU A 117 1.01 -6.66 16.13
C LEU A 117 0.66 -6.77 17.62
N ASP A 118 -0.22 -5.92 18.14
CA ASP A 118 -0.72 -6.00 19.50
C ASP A 118 -1.46 -7.31 19.77
N MET A 119 -2.24 -7.78 18.79
CA MET A 119 -2.90 -9.10 18.87
C MET A 119 -1.88 -10.24 18.96
N ALA A 120 -0.77 -10.17 18.25
CA ALA A 120 0.30 -11.15 18.33
C ALA A 120 0.98 -11.10 19.72
N ARG A 121 1.36 -9.92 20.19
CA ARG A 121 1.94 -9.73 21.53
C ARG A 121 1.05 -10.24 22.66
N SER A 122 -0.25 -10.01 22.56
CA SER A 122 -1.24 -10.40 23.57
C SER A 122 -1.37 -11.91 23.81
N LYS A 123 -0.74 -12.74 22.97
CA LYS A 123 -0.77 -14.21 23.10
C LYS A 123 0.11 -14.73 24.25
N SER A 124 0.97 -13.89 24.83
CA SER A 124 1.77 -14.23 26.01
C SER A 124 1.80 -13.07 27.01
N LYS A 125 2.09 -13.40 28.27
CA LYS A 125 2.40 -12.43 29.33
C LYS A 125 3.93 -12.29 29.54
N GLN A 126 4.73 -13.17 28.94
CA GLN A 126 6.19 -13.18 29.05
C GLN A 126 6.79 -12.22 28.01
N PRO A 127 7.58 -11.21 28.38
CA PRO A 127 8.10 -10.21 27.46
C PRO A 127 8.85 -10.81 26.27
N GLU A 128 9.69 -11.80 26.51
CA GLU A 128 10.50 -12.46 25.47
C GLU A 128 9.61 -13.15 24.42
N LEU A 129 8.50 -13.74 24.84
CA LEU A 129 7.53 -14.37 23.93
C LEU A 129 6.68 -13.32 23.21
N GLN A 130 6.37 -12.19 23.85
CA GLN A 130 5.70 -11.08 23.19
C GLN A 130 6.54 -10.55 22.03
N ASP A 131 7.83 -10.33 22.27
CA ASP A 131 8.76 -9.83 21.25
C ASP A 131 8.95 -10.85 20.12
N LEU A 132 9.03 -12.14 20.44
CA LEU A 132 9.09 -13.21 19.45
C LEU A 132 7.82 -13.27 18.59
N TYR A 133 6.64 -13.15 19.19
CA TYR A 133 5.38 -13.19 18.45
C TYR A 133 5.19 -11.95 17.57
N GLU A 134 5.58 -10.78 18.06
CA GLU A 134 5.59 -9.56 17.23
C GLU A 134 6.57 -9.71 16.06
N HIS A 135 7.80 -10.18 16.31
CA HIS A 135 8.78 -10.42 15.26
C HIS A 135 8.23 -11.36 14.18
N ASN A 136 7.64 -12.49 14.59
CA ASN A 136 7.05 -13.44 13.66
C ASN A 136 5.88 -12.81 12.86
N ALA A 137 5.02 -12.02 13.50
CA ALA A 137 3.95 -11.32 12.83
C ALA A 137 4.48 -10.30 11.81
N ARG A 138 5.53 -9.53 12.17
CA ARG A 138 6.19 -8.60 11.24
C ARG A 138 6.81 -9.32 10.04
N MET A 139 7.45 -10.47 10.28
CA MET A 139 7.98 -11.31 9.22
C MET A 139 6.88 -11.77 8.24
N LEU A 140 5.78 -12.30 8.76
CA LEU A 140 4.65 -12.77 7.92
C LEU A 140 3.94 -11.65 7.17
N ILE A 141 3.86 -10.45 7.74
CA ILE A 141 3.18 -9.31 7.13
C ILE A 141 4.10 -8.59 6.14
N GLY A 142 5.38 -8.48 6.46
CA GLY A 142 6.41 -7.78 5.68
C GLY A 142 7.09 -8.68 4.67
N THR A 143 8.27 -9.14 5.00
CA THR A 143 9.13 -9.93 4.09
C THR A 143 8.57 -11.30 3.74
N TRP A 144 7.70 -11.87 4.56
CA TRP A 144 7.15 -13.23 4.52
C TRP A 144 8.17 -14.31 4.86
N THR A 145 9.40 -14.18 4.35
CA THR A 145 10.47 -15.16 4.52
C THR A 145 11.82 -14.46 4.58
N GLU A 146 12.89 -15.23 4.55
CA GLU A 146 14.26 -14.74 4.44
C GLU A 146 14.50 -13.89 3.20
N THR A 147 15.53 -13.04 3.25
CA THR A 147 15.85 -12.03 2.23
C THR A 147 16.07 -12.62 0.83
N LEU A 148 16.52 -13.86 0.71
CA LEU A 148 16.80 -14.51 -0.58
C LEU A 148 15.64 -15.37 -1.10
N SER A 149 14.53 -15.46 -0.37
CA SER A 149 13.39 -16.28 -0.79
C SER A 149 12.69 -15.72 -2.02
N PRO A 150 12.25 -16.59 -2.97
CA PRO A 150 11.48 -16.18 -4.13
C PRO A 150 10.06 -15.70 -3.78
N VAL A 151 9.56 -16.01 -2.58
CA VAL A 151 8.21 -15.62 -2.10
C VAL A 151 8.22 -14.39 -1.19
N ARG A 152 9.25 -13.54 -1.28
CA ARG A 152 9.29 -12.28 -0.54
C ARG A 152 8.07 -11.42 -0.83
N ASP A 153 7.64 -10.67 0.19
CA ASP A 153 6.50 -9.76 0.12
C ASP A 153 5.17 -10.46 -0.26
N TYR A 154 5.06 -11.76 -0.01
CA TYR A 154 3.89 -12.55 -0.39
C TYR A 154 2.59 -12.09 0.29
N ALA A 155 2.66 -11.55 1.49
CA ALA A 155 1.48 -11.12 2.25
C ALA A 155 0.72 -9.96 1.58
N HIS A 156 1.41 -9.08 0.86
CA HIS A 156 0.86 -7.96 0.10
C HIS A 156 -0.16 -7.12 0.89
N LYS A 157 0.14 -6.78 2.12
CA LYS A 157 -0.78 -6.00 2.97
C LYS A 157 -0.60 -4.49 2.74
N GLU A 158 -1.70 -3.80 2.52
CA GLU A 158 -1.77 -2.34 2.55
C GLU A 158 -2.37 -1.93 3.89
N TRP A 159 -1.50 -1.59 4.83
CA TRP A 159 -1.89 -1.14 6.15
C TRP A 159 -1.14 0.13 6.53
N GLY A 160 -1.82 1.03 7.24
CA GLY A 160 -1.19 2.19 7.86
C GLY A 160 -0.09 1.73 8.82
N GLY A 161 1.03 2.43 8.81
CA GLY A 161 2.27 2.03 9.48
C GLY A 161 3.15 1.15 8.58
N LEU A 162 2.63 0.08 7.98
CA LEU A 162 3.40 -0.76 7.07
C LEU A 162 3.83 -0.01 5.80
N LEU A 163 2.95 0.81 5.24
CA LEU A 163 3.29 1.65 4.08
C LEU A 163 4.40 2.64 4.42
N LYS A 164 4.28 3.32 5.56
CA LYS A 164 5.25 4.32 6.01
C LYS A 164 6.61 3.71 6.35
N ASP A 165 6.62 2.61 7.12
CA ASP A 165 7.83 2.11 7.76
C ASP A 165 8.56 1.05 6.92
N TYR A 166 7.87 0.45 5.94
CA TYR A 166 8.44 -0.62 5.11
C TYR A 166 8.47 -0.27 3.62
N TYR A 167 7.32 0.09 2.99
CA TYR A 167 7.30 0.29 1.55
C TYR A 167 7.83 1.66 1.12
N LEU A 168 7.52 2.73 1.85
CA LEU A 168 7.98 4.08 1.51
C LEU A 168 9.51 4.19 1.51
N PRO A 169 10.25 3.72 2.55
CA PRO A 169 11.71 3.74 2.53
C PRO A 169 12.31 2.94 1.37
N ARG A 170 11.72 1.80 1.03
CA ARG A 170 12.19 0.97 -0.09
C ARG A 170 12.08 1.72 -1.43
N TRP A 171 10.95 2.36 -1.68
CA TRP A 171 10.75 3.13 -2.90
C TRP A 171 11.61 4.38 -2.92
N THR A 172 11.73 5.10 -1.80
CA THR A 172 12.61 6.28 -1.70
C THR A 172 14.05 5.92 -2.05
N ASN A 173 14.60 4.85 -1.44
CA ASN A 173 15.96 4.40 -1.71
C ASN A 173 16.18 3.87 -3.14
N TYR A 174 15.12 3.37 -3.77
CA TYR A 174 15.20 2.83 -5.13
C TYR A 174 15.15 3.91 -6.21
N ILE A 175 14.41 5.00 -5.95
CA ILE A 175 14.24 6.12 -6.87
C ILE A 175 15.42 7.10 -6.76
N ALA A 176 16.03 7.27 -5.58
CA ALA A 176 17.20 8.12 -5.35
C ALA A 176 18.41 7.60 -6.14
#